data_14d2806fddc39ac946ce98ce89d8b269
#
_entry.id   14d2806fddc39ac946ce98ce89d8b269
#
_cell.length_a   1.000
_cell.length_b   1.000
_cell.length_c   1.000
_cell.angle_alpha   90.00
_cell.angle_beta   90.00
_cell.angle_gamma   90.00
#
_symmetry.space_group_name_H-M   'P 1'
#
loop_
_entity.id
_entity.type
_entity.pdbx_description
1 polymer ?
#
loop_
_entity_poly.entity_id
_entity_poly.type
_entity_poly.pdbx_seq_one_letter_code
_entity_poly.pdbx_strand_id
1 'polypeptide(L)'
;MKEGIFRYRIITNLNCNMNESTGHNGNCYFCYQKFKSPLYLDYNKLESTLKKVGVLKRATVMGGESLLNKDIVKIVSLISKYTSDGVCLVTNGILLNEDIITALKGAGLTEVAISVSSPQQYMRRRDIALTCKRIIPNTRINIPKCIESLNPTLLESVLIDGFYCIVCEDLQARYGDLQLPVGSIKTGDDGYGFYDYEWDGHKFGVFGNYGKYNKSDIIITPLGNFCDWEKYCKAVDNTSLVRQNSKIDNEQIVH
;
A
#
# COMPACT_ATOMS: atom_id res chain seq x y z
N MET A 1 -9.93 19.98 15.24
CA MET A 1 -9.69 18.69 14.57
C MET A 1 -10.77 17.72 15.03
N LYS A 2 -11.37 16.93 14.14
CA LYS A 2 -12.27 15.87 14.59
C LYS A 2 -11.43 14.84 15.35
N GLU A 3 -11.81 14.56 16.60
CA GLU A 3 -11.16 13.52 17.39
C GLU A 3 -11.11 12.21 16.59
N GLY A 4 -9.93 11.59 16.51
CA GLY A 4 -9.73 10.29 15.90
C GLY A 4 -9.27 10.25 14.44
N ILE A 5 -9.07 11.39 13.75
CA ILE A 5 -8.50 11.37 12.39
C ILE A 5 -7.02 11.74 12.46
N PHE A 6 -6.14 10.78 12.10
CA PHE A 6 -4.69 10.93 12.25
C PHE A 6 -3.92 10.91 10.94
N ARG A 7 -4.52 10.42 9.84
CA ARG A 7 -3.76 10.11 8.64
C ARG A 7 -4.53 10.39 7.36
N TYR A 8 -3.79 10.87 6.34
CA TYR A 8 -4.23 10.82 4.96
C TYR A 8 -3.89 9.46 4.32
N ARG A 9 -4.80 8.88 3.56
CA ARG A 9 -4.54 7.86 2.54
C ARG A 9 -4.77 8.45 1.18
N ILE A 10 -3.72 8.58 0.40
CA ILE A 10 -3.76 9.19 -0.93
C ILE A 10 -3.65 8.08 -1.96
N ILE A 11 -4.75 7.80 -2.65
CA ILE A 11 -4.79 6.86 -3.76
C ILE A 11 -4.50 7.63 -5.05
N THR A 12 -3.26 7.54 -5.54
CA THR A 12 -2.78 8.38 -6.65
C THR A 12 -3.32 7.96 -8.01
N ASN A 13 -3.70 6.69 -8.15
CA ASN A 13 -4.29 6.13 -9.36
C ASN A 13 -4.94 4.77 -9.09
N LEU A 14 -5.72 4.29 -10.05
CA LEU A 14 -6.30 2.95 -10.06
C LEU A 14 -5.63 2.02 -11.08
N ASN A 15 -4.47 2.41 -11.63
CA ASN A 15 -3.67 1.60 -12.54
C ASN A 15 -2.54 0.86 -11.81
N CYS A 16 -2.14 -0.30 -12.31
CA CYS A 16 -1.04 -1.08 -11.74
C CYS A 16 -0.30 -1.85 -12.83
N ASN A 17 1.02 -1.93 -12.71
CA ASN A 17 1.89 -2.69 -13.61
C ASN A 17 2.24 -4.10 -13.08
N MET A 18 1.67 -4.52 -11.95
CA MET A 18 1.90 -5.85 -11.43
C MET A 18 1.29 -6.89 -12.37
N ASN A 19 2.11 -7.81 -12.85
CA ASN A 19 1.73 -8.92 -13.73
C ASN A 19 2.40 -10.25 -13.31
N GLU A 20 3.12 -10.24 -12.20
CA GLU A 20 3.90 -11.39 -11.72
C GLU A 20 3.08 -12.35 -10.84
N SER A 21 1.91 -11.92 -10.39
CA SER A 21 1.01 -12.77 -9.61
C SER A 21 -0.10 -13.31 -10.50
N THR A 22 -0.44 -14.57 -10.28
CA THR A 22 -1.42 -15.32 -11.08
C THR A 22 -2.87 -15.03 -10.73
N GLY A 23 -3.17 -13.85 -10.17
CA GLY A 23 -4.53 -13.41 -9.91
C GLY A 23 -5.33 -13.22 -11.20
N HIS A 24 -6.66 -13.30 -11.12
CA HIS A 24 -7.54 -13.05 -12.26
C HIS A 24 -7.26 -11.65 -12.84
N ASN A 25 -7.19 -11.54 -14.16
CA ASN A 25 -6.94 -10.30 -14.90
C ASN A 25 -5.58 -9.62 -14.61
N GLY A 26 -4.54 -10.38 -14.21
CA GLY A 26 -3.22 -9.86 -13.93
C GLY A 26 -3.13 -9.01 -12.66
N ASN A 27 -4.08 -9.12 -11.75
CA ASN A 27 -4.06 -8.50 -10.44
C ASN A 27 -3.52 -9.47 -9.38
N CYS A 28 -2.97 -8.93 -8.29
CA CYS A 28 -2.62 -9.73 -7.13
C CYS A 28 -3.87 -10.34 -6.49
N TYR A 29 -3.81 -11.57 -6.02
CA TYR A 29 -4.94 -12.25 -5.35
C TYR A 29 -5.50 -11.50 -4.16
N PHE A 30 -4.64 -10.82 -3.41
CA PHE A 30 -4.99 -10.04 -2.23
C PHE A 30 -5.41 -8.60 -2.54
N CYS A 31 -5.36 -8.18 -3.81
CA CYS A 31 -5.66 -6.80 -4.18
C CYS A 31 -7.13 -6.49 -3.90
N TYR A 32 -7.38 -5.38 -3.20
CA TYR A 32 -8.73 -4.84 -3.03
C TYR A 32 -9.32 -4.33 -4.35
N GLN A 33 -8.43 -4.03 -5.30
CA GLN A 33 -8.76 -3.47 -6.60
C GLN A 33 -8.89 -4.60 -7.62
N LYS A 34 -10.11 -5.01 -7.93
CA LYS A 34 -10.38 -6.14 -8.85
C LYS A 34 -10.00 -5.83 -10.30
N PHE A 35 -10.00 -4.56 -10.70
CA PHE A 35 -9.72 -4.13 -12.06
C PHE A 35 -8.78 -2.95 -12.09
N LYS A 36 -7.84 -2.97 -13.07
CA LYS A 36 -6.97 -1.84 -13.36
C LYS A 36 -7.76 -0.78 -14.12
N SER A 37 -7.58 0.48 -13.76
CA SER A 37 -8.25 1.61 -14.39
C SER A 37 -7.26 2.75 -14.65
N PRO A 38 -7.28 3.42 -15.81
CA PRO A 38 -6.41 4.55 -16.11
C PRO A 38 -6.84 5.85 -15.40
N LEU A 39 -7.55 5.75 -14.29
CA LEU A 39 -7.95 6.92 -13.50
C LEU A 39 -6.79 7.35 -12.60
N TYR A 40 -6.45 8.63 -12.68
CA TYR A 40 -5.44 9.28 -11.86
C TYR A 40 -6.07 10.35 -10.97
N LEU A 41 -5.44 10.60 -9.83
CA LEU A 41 -5.85 11.64 -8.90
C LEU A 41 -5.58 13.02 -9.53
N ASP A 42 -6.59 13.87 -9.52
CA ASP A 42 -6.45 15.26 -9.92
C ASP A 42 -5.67 16.04 -8.84
N TYR A 43 -4.59 16.68 -9.26
CA TYR A 43 -3.69 17.42 -8.38
C TYR A 43 -4.39 18.62 -7.70
N ASN A 44 -5.20 19.38 -8.45
CA ASN A 44 -5.89 20.55 -7.91
C ASN A 44 -6.95 20.15 -6.88
N LYS A 45 -7.64 19.03 -7.14
CA LYS A 45 -8.59 18.43 -6.20
C LYS A 45 -7.90 17.96 -4.93
N LEU A 46 -6.72 17.32 -5.06
CA LEU A 46 -5.90 16.94 -3.91
C LEU A 46 -5.52 18.18 -3.08
N GLU A 47 -4.95 19.21 -3.72
CA GLU A 47 -4.52 20.44 -3.04
C GLU A 47 -5.68 21.14 -2.32
N SER A 48 -6.83 21.27 -2.99
CA SER A 48 -8.04 21.85 -2.40
C SER A 48 -8.51 21.06 -1.17
N THR A 49 -8.47 19.73 -1.23
CA THR A 49 -8.85 18.88 -0.10
C THR A 49 -7.88 19.03 1.07
N LEU A 50 -6.57 19.01 0.81
CA LEU A 50 -5.55 19.19 1.85
C LEU A 50 -5.66 20.55 2.53
N LYS A 51 -5.89 21.64 1.77
CA LYS A 51 -6.13 22.99 2.31
C LYS A 51 -7.36 23.03 3.22
N LYS A 52 -8.42 22.31 2.86
CA LYS A 52 -9.67 22.28 3.64
C LYS A 52 -9.55 21.48 4.93
N VAL A 53 -8.82 20.36 4.90
CA VAL A 53 -8.64 19.47 6.06
C VAL A 53 -7.57 19.97 7.01
N GLY A 54 -6.46 20.52 6.48
CA GLY A 54 -5.32 21.00 7.23
C GLY A 54 -4.26 19.93 7.48
N VAL A 55 -3.38 20.17 8.46
CA VAL A 55 -2.26 19.29 8.78
C VAL A 55 -2.75 18.08 9.59
N LEU A 56 -2.39 16.89 9.14
CA LEU A 56 -2.56 15.63 9.87
C LEU A 56 -1.20 15.05 10.28
N LYS A 57 -1.22 14.05 11.14
CA LYS A 57 -0.02 13.44 11.66
C LYS A 57 0.81 12.76 10.56
N ARG A 58 0.18 11.93 9.74
CA ARG A 58 0.87 11.13 8.70
C ARG A 58 0.09 11.09 7.40
N ALA A 59 0.80 10.80 6.31
CA ALA A 59 0.18 10.41 5.04
C ALA A 59 0.74 9.08 4.54
N THR A 60 -0.13 8.28 3.93
CA THR A 60 0.25 7.10 3.17
C THR A 60 -0.16 7.30 1.71
N VAL A 61 0.81 7.38 0.83
CA VAL A 61 0.64 7.48 -0.61
C VAL A 61 0.63 6.07 -1.19
N MET A 62 -0.44 5.72 -1.84
CA MET A 62 -0.66 4.39 -2.39
C MET A 62 -1.56 4.47 -3.62
N GLY A 63 -1.97 3.34 -4.17
CA GLY A 63 -2.87 3.32 -5.32
C GLY A 63 -2.99 1.92 -5.88
N GLY A 64 -3.17 1.78 -7.20
CA GLY A 64 -2.78 0.57 -7.91
C GLY A 64 -1.24 0.43 -7.79
N GLU A 65 -0.50 1.21 -8.57
CA GLU A 65 0.93 1.45 -8.35
C GLU A 65 1.19 2.96 -8.43
N SER A 66 1.60 3.54 -7.31
CA SER A 66 1.77 4.99 -7.19
C SER A 66 2.80 5.57 -8.16
N LEU A 67 3.87 4.82 -8.44
CA LEU A 67 4.95 5.26 -9.33
C LEU A 67 4.56 5.32 -10.81
N LEU A 68 3.37 4.83 -11.19
CA LEU A 68 2.80 5.07 -12.52
C LEU A 68 2.25 6.50 -12.68
N ASN A 69 2.06 7.21 -11.59
CA ASN A 69 1.63 8.61 -11.67
C ASN A 69 2.85 9.50 -11.94
N LYS A 70 2.90 10.10 -13.13
CA LYS A 70 4.01 10.97 -13.57
C LYS A 70 4.26 12.18 -12.66
N ASP A 71 3.24 12.60 -11.90
CA ASP A 71 3.33 13.72 -10.98
C ASP A 71 3.62 13.29 -9.53
N ILE A 72 4.04 12.03 -9.31
CA ILE A 72 4.21 11.45 -7.97
C ILE A 72 5.13 12.28 -7.07
N VAL A 73 6.23 12.81 -7.60
CA VAL A 73 7.16 13.66 -6.84
C VAL A 73 6.50 14.96 -6.41
N LYS A 74 5.71 15.60 -7.28
CA LYS A 74 4.94 16.82 -6.95
C LYS A 74 3.86 16.53 -5.91
N ILE A 75 3.18 15.37 -6.05
CA ILE A 75 2.17 14.91 -5.11
C ILE A 75 2.79 14.72 -3.72
N VAL A 76 3.92 14.05 -3.61
CA VAL A 76 4.64 13.86 -2.34
C VAL A 76 5.06 15.21 -1.76
N SER A 77 5.61 16.12 -2.57
CA SER A 77 6.01 17.45 -2.14
C SER A 77 4.82 18.29 -1.64
N LEU A 78 3.66 18.14 -2.24
CA LEU A 78 2.44 18.80 -1.75
C LEU A 78 2.00 18.21 -0.41
N ILE A 79 1.91 16.88 -0.31
CA ILE A 79 1.43 16.16 0.88
C ILE A 79 2.34 16.42 2.09
N SER A 80 3.67 16.48 1.88
CA SER A 80 4.63 16.70 2.96
C SER A 80 4.39 18.03 3.72
N LYS A 81 3.80 19.03 3.08
CA LYS A 81 3.42 20.32 3.71
C LYS A 81 2.21 20.19 4.64
N TYR A 82 1.46 19.10 4.53
CA TYR A 82 0.23 18.86 5.30
C TYR A 82 0.36 17.66 6.25
N THR A 83 1.60 17.24 6.56
CA THR A 83 1.88 16.17 7.52
C THR A 83 2.94 16.61 8.53
N SER A 84 2.75 16.27 9.82
CA SER A 84 3.72 16.58 10.87
C SER A 84 4.78 15.50 11.08
N ASP A 85 4.44 14.21 10.91
CA ASP A 85 5.33 13.07 11.21
C ASP A 85 5.90 12.42 9.94
N GLY A 86 5.35 12.75 8.77
CA GLY A 86 5.93 12.29 7.51
C GLY A 86 4.98 11.60 6.54
N VAL A 87 5.57 11.24 5.41
CA VAL A 87 4.89 10.65 4.26
C VAL A 87 5.48 9.27 3.96
N CYS A 88 4.64 8.26 3.88
CA CYS A 88 4.98 6.90 3.48
C CYS A 88 4.51 6.63 2.05
N LEU A 89 5.37 6.10 1.20
CA LEU A 89 5.00 5.56 -0.12
C LEU A 89 4.85 4.03 -0.03
N VAL A 90 3.71 3.52 -0.49
CA VAL A 90 3.51 2.07 -0.71
C VAL A 90 3.63 1.77 -2.19
N THR A 91 4.50 0.85 -2.55
CA THR A 91 4.80 0.49 -3.95
C THR A 91 5.08 -1.01 -4.09
N ASN A 92 4.89 -1.55 -5.29
CA ASN A 92 5.35 -2.90 -5.64
C ASN A 92 6.86 -2.97 -5.98
N GLY A 93 7.54 -1.84 -6.03
CA GLY A 93 8.97 -1.72 -6.22
C GLY A 93 9.49 -1.89 -7.65
N ILE A 94 8.64 -2.24 -8.63
CA ILE A 94 9.08 -2.52 -10.02
C ILE A 94 9.68 -1.27 -10.70
N LEU A 95 9.15 -0.09 -10.40
CA LEU A 95 9.56 1.18 -11.01
C LEU A 95 10.55 1.97 -10.15
N LEU A 96 10.96 1.44 -8.99
CA LEU A 96 11.97 2.09 -8.17
C LEU A 96 13.35 2.04 -8.88
N ASN A 97 14.03 3.15 -8.84
CA ASN A 97 15.45 3.31 -9.16
C ASN A 97 16.03 4.42 -8.27
N GLU A 98 17.35 4.56 -8.25
CA GLU A 98 18.03 5.50 -7.35
C GLU A 98 17.61 6.96 -7.58
N ASP A 99 17.38 7.35 -8.84
CA ASP A 99 16.98 8.73 -9.20
C ASP A 99 15.59 9.06 -8.64
N ILE A 100 14.61 8.17 -8.84
CA ILE A 100 13.24 8.40 -8.32
C ILE A 100 13.21 8.38 -6.79
N ILE A 101 13.99 7.49 -6.14
CA ILE A 101 14.10 7.42 -4.69
C ILE A 101 14.68 8.74 -4.13
N THR A 102 15.74 9.24 -4.76
CA THR A 102 16.38 10.51 -4.38
C THR A 102 15.44 11.70 -4.58
N ALA A 103 14.73 11.75 -5.72
CA ALA A 103 13.75 12.80 -5.99
C ALA A 103 12.60 12.79 -4.97
N LEU A 104 12.09 11.61 -4.63
CA LEU A 104 11.03 11.45 -3.63
C LEU A 104 11.50 11.86 -2.23
N LYS A 105 12.73 11.49 -1.84
CA LYS A 105 13.33 11.96 -0.58
C LYS A 105 13.42 13.48 -0.55
N GLY A 106 13.91 14.10 -1.62
CA GLY A 106 13.97 15.57 -1.76
C GLY A 106 12.59 16.23 -1.71
N ALA A 107 11.54 15.54 -2.13
CA ALA A 107 10.16 15.99 -2.04
C ALA A 107 9.54 15.84 -0.63
N GLY A 108 10.25 15.27 0.33
CA GLY A 108 9.78 15.10 1.71
C GLY A 108 9.23 13.70 2.02
N LEU A 109 9.52 12.69 1.19
CA LEU A 109 9.21 11.30 1.52
C LEU A 109 10.11 10.84 2.67
N THR A 110 9.48 10.32 3.73
CA THR A 110 10.18 9.88 4.95
C THR A 110 10.22 8.37 5.11
N GLU A 111 9.34 7.65 4.41
CA GLU A 111 9.20 6.21 4.56
C GLU A 111 8.82 5.55 3.22
N VAL A 112 9.36 4.36 2.96
CA VAL A 112 8.95 3.51 1.82
C VAL A 112 8.55 2.14 2.34
N ALA A 113 7.40 1.65 1.85
CA ALA A 113 6.92 0.30 2.07
C ALA A 113 6.87 -0.45 0.74
N ILE A 114 7.79 -1.38 0.54
CA ILE A 114 7.83 -2.20 -0.68
C ILE A 114 7.01 -3.46 -0.41
N SER A 115 6.00 -3.72 -1.24
CA SER A 115 5.11 -4.86 -1.11
C SER A 115 5.64 -6.05 -1.92
N VAL A 116 5.82 -7.18 -1.25
CA VAL A 116 6.21 -8.46 -1.87
C VAL A 116 5.34 -9.59 -1.30
N SER A 117 4.95 -10.54 -2.14
CA SER A 117 4.06 -11.64 -1.75
C SER A 117 4.69 -13.03 -1.89
N SER A 118 5.92 -13.11 -2.41
CA SER A 118 6.64 -14.37 -2.54
C SER A 118 8.16 -14.17 -2.40
N PRO A 119 8.92 -15.23 -2.04
CA PRO A 119 10.37 -15.19 -2.02
C PRO A 119 10.98 -14.73 -3.36
N GLN A 120 10.42 -15.18 -4.48
CA GLN A 120 10.89 -14.80 -5.82
C GLN A 120 10.70 -13.30 -6.09
N GLN A 121 9.57 -12.73 -5.67
CA GLN A 121 9.36 -11.28 -5.77
C GLN A 121 10.34 -10.52 -4.91
N TYR A 122 10.61 -10.99 -3.68
CA TYR A 122 11.58 -10.37 -2.81
C TYR A 122 12.98 -10.39 -3.43
N MET A 123 13.44 -11.52 -3.91
CA MET A 123 14.76 -11.65 -4.55
C MET A 123 14.95 -10.69 -5.73
N ARG A 124 13.92 -10.50 -6.56
CA ARG A 124 13.97 -9.53 -7.68
C ARG A 124 14.01 -8.07 -7.22
N ARG A 125 13.56 -7.76 -6.01
CA ARG A 125 13.50 -6.39 -5.47
C ARG A 125 14.53 -6.12 -4.38
N ARG A 126 15.28 -7.12 -4.00
CA ARG A 126 16.22 -7.06 -2.87
C ARG A 126 17.22 -5.91 -3.02
N ASP A 127 17.89 -5.83 -4.15
CA ASP A 127 18.94 -4.82 -4.39
C ASP A 127 18.36 -3.40 -4.38
N ILE A 128 17.21 -3.19 -5.02
CA ILE A 128 16.57 -1.87 -5.00
C ILE A 128 15.99 -1.54 -3.62
N ALA A 129 15.54 -2.52 -2.86
CA ALA A 129 15.09 -2.33 -1.48
C ALA A 129 16.26 -1.91 -0.58
N LEU A 130 17.43 -2.54 -0.70
CA LEU A 130 18.66 -2.15 0.01
C LEU A 130 19.13 -0.75 -0.38
N THR A 131 19.08 -0.40 -1.67
CA THR A 131 19.35 0.96 -2.14
C THR A 131 18.37 1.96 -1.54
N CYS A 132 17.09 1.62 -1.54
CA CYS A 132 16.05 2.45 -0.93
C CYS A 132 16.32 2.67 0.57
N LYS A 133 16.66 1.62 1.32
CA LYS A 133 16.98 1.70 2.75
C LYS A 133 18.21 2.57 3.02
N ARG A 134 19.23 2.53 2.16
CA ARG A 134 20.41 3.40 2.26
C ARG A 134 20.04 4.89 2.11
N ILE A 135 19.10 5.22 1.22
CA ILE A 135 18.69 6.60 0.94
C ILE A 135 17.60 7.06 1.91
N ILE A 136 16.61 6.22 2.17
CA ILE A 136 15.48 6.45 3.08
C ILE A 136 15.51 5.35 4.16
N PRO A 137 16.15 5.60 5.33
CA PRO A 137 16.37 4.57 6.36
C PRO A 137 15.10 3.88 6.84
N ASN A 138 13.96 4.57 6.85
CA ASN A 138 12.66 4.00 7.20
C ASN A 138 12.04 3.22 6.04
N THR A 139 12.84 2.45 5.30
CA THR A 139 12.36 1.50 4.30
C THR A 139 11.99 0.18 4.98
N ARG A 140 10.76 -0.28 4.73
CA ARG A 140 10.26 -1.56 5.22
C ARG A 140 9.70 -2.41 4.09
N ILE A 141 9.50 -3.67 4.39
CA ILE A 141 8.83 -4.63 3.51
C ILE A 141 7.43 -4.92 4.04
N ASN A 142 6.44 -4.80 3.18
CA ASN A 142 5.08 -5.28 3.44
C ASN A 142 4.89 -6.64 2.79
N ILE A 143 4.46 -7.62 3.57
CA ILE A 143 4.12 -8.97 3.10
C ILE A 143 2.60 -9.11 3.20
N PRO A 144 1.84 -8.95 2.10
CA PRO A 144 0.43 -9.27 2.09
C PRO A 144 0.25 -10.77 2.28
N LYS A 145 -0.65 -11.17 3.18
CA LYS A 145 -0.98 -12.57 3.41
C LYS A 145 -1.67 -13.15 2.17
N CYS A 146 -1.02 -14.13 1.56
CA CYS A 146 -1.52 -14.89 0.43
C CYS A 146 -0.88 -16.29 0.46
N ILE A 147 -1.30 -17.21 -0.40
CA ILE A 147 -0.80 -18.58 -0.41
C ILE A 147 0.74 -18.62 -0.48
N GLU A 148 1.33 -17.79 -1.35
CA GLU A 148 2.78 -17.78 -1.57
C GLU A 148 3.57 -17.22 -0.36
N SER A 149 2.93 -16.42 0.48
CA SER A 149 3.55 -15.82 1.67
C SER A 149 3.25 -16.55 2.98
N LEU A 150 2.48 -17.65 2.95
CA LEU A 150 2.20 -18.45 4.16
C LEU A 150 3.46 -19.15 4.69
N ASN A 151 4.41 -19.47 3.81
CA ASN A 151 5.69 -20.05 4.20
C ASN A 151 6.56 -18.97 4.90
N PRO A 152 7.15 -19.26 6.08
CA PRO A 152 7.96 -18.31 6.83
C PRO A 152 9.24 -17.86 6.10
N THR A 153 9.74 -18.62 5.12
CA THR A 153 11.00 -18.34 4.39
C THR A 153 11.08 -16.92 3.82
N LEU A 154 9.94 -16.36 3.34
CA LEU A 154 9.91 -14.98 2.85
C LEU A 154 10.20 -14.00 4.00
N LEU A 155 9.49 -14.16 5.12
CA LEU A 155 9.64 -13.29 6.29
C LEU A 155 11.06 -13.40 6.86
N GLU A 156 11.58 -14.62 7.02
CA GLU A 156 12.96 -14.87 7.48
C GLU A 156 13.98 -14.16 6.57
N SER A 157 13.89 -14.31 5.26
CA SER A 157 14.81 -13.66 4.31
C SER A 157 14.80 -12.14 4.44
N VAL A 158 13.62 -11.53 4.61
CA VAL A 158 13.45 -10.09 4.80
C VAL A 158 14.08 -9.62 6.11
N LEU A 159 13.90 -10.38 7.20
CA LEU A 159 14.42 -10.05 8.52
C LEU A 159 15.93 -10.18 8.57
N ILE A 160 16.52 -11.23 7.96
CA ILE A 160 17.98 -11.44 7.87
C ILE A 160 18.65 -10.28 7.12
N ASP A 161 18.02 -9.71 6.09
CA ASP A 161 18.49 -8.49 5.40
C ASP A 161 18.31 -7.21 6.25
N GLY A 162 17.82 -7.35 7.49
CA GLY A 162 17.68 -6.28 8.46
C GLY A 162 16.52 -5.32 8.18
N PHE A 163 15.55 -5.68 7.35
CA PHE A 163 14.36 -4.85 7.17
C PHE A 163 13.36 -5.06 8.30
N TYR A 164 12.72 -3.96 8.73
CA TYR A 164 11.46 -4.10 9.43
C TYR A 164 10.39 -4.60 8.46
N CYS A 165 9.61 -5.56 8.86
CA CYS A 165 8.57 -6.14 8.04
C CYS A 165 7.19 -5.93 8.67
N ILE A 166 6.18 -5.67 7.84
CA ILE A 166 4.78 -5.73 8.26
C ILE A 166 4.09 -6.81 7.44
N VAL A 167 3.64 -7.85 8.13
CA VAL A 167 2.76 -8.85 7.55
C VAL A 167 1.32 -8.35 7.65
N CYS A 168 0.69 -8.16 6.49
CA CYS A 168 -0.68 -7.67 6.40
C CYS A 168 -1.63 -8.85 6.22
N GLU A 169 -2.57 -9.05 7.13
CA GLU A 169 -3.61 -10.06 6.95
C GLU A 169 -4.49 -9.79 5.72
N ASP A 170 -5.03 -10.86 5.16
CA ASP A 170 -5.99 -10.80 4.09
C ASP A 170 -7.33 -10.24 4.60
N LEU A 171 -7.74 -9.11 4.06
CA LEU A 171 -9.01 -8.44 4.38
C LEU A 171 -10.25 -9.33 4.18
N GLN A 172 -10.13 -10.40 3.39
CA GLN A 172 -11.23 -11.30 3.05
C GLN A 172 -11.14 -12.64 3.77
N ALA A 173 -10.17 -12.82 4.68
CA ALA A 173 -9.93 -14.06 5.42
C ALA A 173 -9.92 -15.34 4.54
N ARG A 174 -9.41 -15.21 3.31
CA ARG A 174 -9.41 -16.28 2.29
C ARG A 174 -8.35 -17.34 2.53
N TYR A 175 -7.33 -17.02 3.29
CA TYR A 175 -6.16 -17.86 3.52
C TYR A 175 -6.09 -18.27 4.98
N GLY A 176 -5.56 -19.45 5.23
CA GLY A 176 -5.40 -20.01 6.57
C GLY A 176 -4.52 -19.16 7.51
N ASP A 177 -4.21 -19.68 8.66
CA ASP A 177 -3.39 -18.96 9.64
C ASP A 177 -1.98 -18.72 9.12
N LEU A 178 -1.46 -17.51 9.38
CA LEU A 178 -0.10 -17.15 9.05
C LEU A 178 0.87 -18.02 9.86
N GLN A 179 1.78 -18.69 9.17
CA GLN A 179 2.88 -19.39 9.81
C GLN A 179 4.02 -18.40 10.07
N LEU A 180 4.25 -18.10 11.33
CA LEU A 180 5.41 -17.32 11.73
C LEU A 180 6.66 -18.22 11.82
N PRO A 181 7.87 -17.67 11.69
CA PRO A 181 9.10 -18.41 11.92
C PRO A 181 9.10 -19.08 13.30
N VAL A 182 9.62 -20.29 13.37
CA VAL A 182 9.71 -21.05 14.65
C VAL A 182 10.53 -20.26 15.67
N GLY A 183 9.98 -20.08 16.85
CA GLY A 183 10.62 -19.27 17.91
C GLY A 183 10.23 -17.79 17.89
N SER A 184 9.28 -17.37 17.04
CA SER A 184 8.74 -16.01 17.10
C SER A 184 8.01 -15.75 18.43
N ILE A 185 8.31 -14.62 19.07
CA ILE A 185 7.74 -14.21 20.35
C ILE A 185 6.90 -12.94 20.12
N LYS A 186 5.65 -12.95 20.56
CA LYS A 186 4.81 -11.73 20.58
C LYS A 186 5.32 -10.80 21.68
N THR A 187 5.71 -9.58 21.32
CA THR A 187 6.28 -8.57 22.22
C THR A 187 5.38 -7.38 22.47
N GLY A 188 4.35 -7.18 21.64
CA GLY A 188 3.42 -6.07 21.77
C GLY A 188 2.05 -6.34 21.17
N ASP A 189 1.08 -5.54 21.64
CA ASP A 189 -0.30 -5.52 21.15
C ASP A 189 -0.83 -4.10 21.36
N ASP A 190 -1.20 -3.41 20.28
CA ASP A 190 -1.73 -2.05 20.37
C ASP A 190 -3.23 -2.00 20.75
N GLY A 191 -3.86 -3.15 20.95
CA GLY A 191 -5.28 -3.27 21.24
C GLY A 191 -6.21 -3.01 20.04
N TYR A 192 -5.64 -2.68 18.88
CA TYR A 192 -6.37 -2.35 17.64
C TYR A 192 -6.15 -3.37 16.51
N GLY A 193 -5.41 -4.46 16.80
CA GLY A 193 -5.16 -5.54 15.85
C GLY A 193 -3.82 -5.44 15.14
N PHE A 194 -2.91 -4.63 15.65
CA PHE A 194 -1.51 -4.67 15.27
C PHE A 194 -0.71 -5.32 16.39
N TYR A 195 0.10 -6.32 16.03
CA TYR A 195 0.88 -7.12 16.95
C TYR A 195 2.36 -6.99 16.61
N ASP A 196 3.20 -6.67 17.60
CA ASP A 196 4.64 -6.71 17.47
C ASP A 196 5.17 -8.09 17.83
N TYR A 197 6.12 -8.56 17.04
CA TYR A 197 6.82 -9.81 17.23
C TYR A 197 8.33 -9.61 17.16
N GLU A 198 9.05 -10.54 17.76
CA GLU A 198 10.50 -10.68 17.62
C GLU A 198 10.85 -12.12 17.25
N TRP A 199 11.79 -12.28 16.34
CA TRP A 199 12.38 -13.55 15.93
C TRP A 199 13.87 -13.36 15.71
N ASP A 200 14.70 -14.16 16.42
CA ASP A 200 16.17 -14.11 16.35
C ASP A 200 16.74 -12.68 16.43
N GLY A 201 16.23 -11.88 17.37
CA GLY A 201 16.61 -10.48 17.55
C GLY A 201 16.05 -9.50 16.53
N HIS A 202 15.29 -9.96 15.54
CA HIS A 202 14.66 -9.12 14.52
C HIS A 202 13.20 -8.82 14.87
N LYS A 203 12.83 -7.53 14.79
CA LYS A 203 11.44 -7.08 15.06
C LYS A 203 10.62 -7.01 13.79
N PHE A 204 9.37 -7.42 13.87
CA PHE A 204 8.38 -7.29 12.79
C PHE A 204 6.96 -7.11 13.34
N GLY A 205 6.06 -6.59 12.50
CA GLY A 205 4.67 -6.37 12.84
C GLY A 205 3.75 -7.32 12.08
N VAL A 206 2.66 -7.72 12.73
CA VAL A 206 1.54 -8.45 12.11
C VAL A 206 0.28 -7.62 12.25
N PHE A 207 -0.35 -7.32 11.12
CA PHE A 207 -1.58 -6.54 11.08
C PHE A 207 -2.77 -7.47 10.91
N GLY A 208 -3.44 -7.79 12.02
CA GLY A 208 -4.46 -8.84 12.09
C GLY A 208 -5.91 -8.37 12.00
N ASN A 209 -6.20 -7.08 12.13
CA ASN A 209 -7.59 -6.62 12.09
C ASN A 209 -7.74 -5.20 11.53
N TYR A 210 -7.98 -5.11 10.23
CA TYR A 210 -8.22 -3.85 9.55
C TYR A 210 -9.51 -3.13 10.00
N GLY A 211 -10.48 -3.84 10.57
CA GLY A 211 -11.78 -3.28 10.93
C GLY A 211 -11.72 -2.15 11.97
N LYS A 212 -10.78 -2.21 12.89
CA LYS A 212 -10.61 -1.20 13.95
C LYS A 212 -9.89 0.07 13.47
N TYR A 213 -9.01 -0.03 12.46
CA TYR A 213 -8.26 1.13 11.92
C TYR A 213 -9.03 1.97 10.90
N ASN A 214 -10.17 1.51 10.42
CA ASN A 214 -10.88 2.09 9.28
C ASN A 214 -11.49 3.47 9.51
N LYS A 215 -11.56 3.96 10.75
CA LYS A 215 -12.26 5.21 11.08
C LYS A 215 -11.34 6.42 11.29
N SER A 216 -10.03 6.23 11.23
CA SER A 216 -9.03 7.26 11.52
C SER A 216 -8.40 7.90 10.29
N ASP A 217 -8.83 7.52 9.09
CA ASP A 217 -8.22 7.95 7.83
C ASP A 217 -9.15 8.85 7.02
N ILE A 218 -8.56 9.85 6.35
CA ILE A 218 -9.18 10.53 5.23
C ILE A 218 -8.58 9.95 3.95
N ILE A 219 -9.41 9.30 3.15
CA ILE A 219 -9.02 8.63 1.91
C ILE A 219 -9.35 9.55 0.74
N ILE A 220 -8.31 10.05 0.05
CA ILE A 220 -8.42 10.92 -1.13
C ILE A 220 -8.07 10.09 -2.36
N THR A 221 -8.97 10.06 -3.35
CA THR A 221 -8.86 9.13 -4.48
C THR A 221 -9.33 9.76 -5.78
N PRO A 222 -9.03 9.16 -6.95
CA PRO A 222 -9.63 9.56 -8.22
C PRO A 222 -11.16 9.52 -8.24
N LEU A 223 -11.78 8.66 -7.42
CA LEU A 223 -13.23 8.49 -7.34
C LEU A 223 -13.93 9.46 -6.37
N GLY A 224 -13.16 10.12 -5.51
CA GLY A 224 -13.68 11.04 -4.49
C GLY A 224 -12.96 10.91 -3.16
N ASN A 225 -13.52 11.53 -2.12
CA ASN A 225 -12.98 11.50 -0.77
C ASN A 225 -13.88 10.63 0.12
N PHE A 226 -13.24 9.77 0.92
CA PHE A 226 -13.92 8.83 1.80
C PHE A 226 -13.33 8.95 3.20
N CYS A 227 -14.12 8.68 4.22
CA CYS A 227 -13.68 8.54 5.62
C CYS A 227 -13.80 7.08 6.11
N ASP A 228 -14.05 6.16 5.17
CA ASP A 228 -14.31 4.75 5.45
C ASP A 228 -13.78 3.91 4.29
N TRP A 229 -12.94 2.92 4.62
CA TRP A 229 -12.29 2.06 3.62
C TRP A 229 -13.30 1.16 2.91
N GLU A 230 -14.34 0.69 3.60
CA GLU A 230 -15.36 -0.16 3.00
C GLU A 230 -16.15 0.59 1.91
N LYS A 231 -16.51 1.86 2.19
CA LYS A 231 -17.18 2.72 1.19
C LYS A 231 -16.31 2.96 -0.03
N TYR A 232 -15.00 3.14 0.17
CA TYR A 232 -14.06 3.28 -0.93
C TYR A 232 -13.99 1.98 -1.76
N CYS A 233 -13.85 0.81 -1.15
CA CYS A 233 -13.83 -0.47 -1.85
C CYS A 233 -15.12 -0.71 -2.65
N LYS A 234 -16.29 -0.40 -2.08
CA LYS A 234 -17.59 -0.46 -2.79
C LYS A 234 -17.62 0.49 -4.00
N ALA A 235 -17.06 1.69 -3.89
CA ALA A 235 -16.98 2.62 -5.01
C ALA A 235 -16.07 2.09 -6.14
N VAL A 236 -14.97 1.43 -5.82
CA VAL A 236 -14.10 0.75 -6.81
C VAL A 236 -14.84 -0.38 -7.50
N ASP A 237 -15.53 -1.24 -6.74
CA ASP A 237 -16.31 -2.36 -7.29
C ASP A 237 -17.40 -1.88 -8.24
N ASN A 238 -18.17 -0.84 -7.87
CA ASN A 238 -19.21 -0.26 -8.70
C ASN A 238 -18.66 0.32 -10.02
N THR A 239 -17.52 1.00 -9.98
CA THR A 239 -16.84 1.52 -11.18
C THR A 239 -16.44 0.41 -12.14
N SER A 240 -16.08 -0.75 -11.60
CA SER A 240 -15.72 -1.94 -12.36
C SER A 240 -16.93 -2.58 -13.06
N LEU A 241 -18.07 -2.64 -12.38
CA LEU A 241 -19.32 -3.19 -12.91
C LEU A 241 -19.87 -2.37 -14.09
N VAL A 242 -19.84 -1.03 -13.99
CA VAL A 242 -20.27 -0.13 -15.07
C VAL A 242 -19.44 -0.34 -16.35
N ARG A 243 -18.14 -0.59 -16.23
CA ARG A 243 -17.26 -0.85 -17.38
C ARG A 243 -17.45 -2.23 -18.01
N GLN A 244 -17.83 -3.25 -17.24
CA GLN A 244 -18.16 -4.56 -17.79
C GLN A 244 -19.45 -4.48 -18.63
N ASN A 245 -20.47 -3.80 -18.12
CA ASN A 245 -21.72 -3.63 -18.83
C ASN A 245 -21.54 -2.82 -20.13
N SER A 246 -20.73 -1.74 -20.12
CA SER A 246 -20.43 -0.96 -21.33
C SER A 246 -19.59 -1.71 -22.38
N LYS A 247 -18.82 -2.73 -22.01
CA LYS A 247 -18.14 -3.62 -22.97
C LYS A 247 -19.11 -4.63 -23.60
N ILE A 248 -20.03 -5.18 -22.80
CA ILE A 248 -21.04 -6.12 -23.29
C ILE A 248 -21.97 -5.42 -24.30
N ASP A 249 -22.37 -4.17 -24.01
CA ASP A 249 -23.22 -3.38 -24.92
C ASP A 249 -22.50 -3.04 -26.24
N ASN A 250 -21.18 -2.83 -26.23
CA ASN A 250 -20.40 -2.58 -27.45
C ASN A 250 -20.08 -3.83 -28.27
N GLU A 251 -20.04 -5.01 -27.67
CA GLU A 251 -19.86 -6.28 -28.40
C GLU A 251 -21.17 -6.79 -29.02
N GLN A 252 -22.34 -6.33 -28.56
CA GLN A 252 -23.63 -6.68 -29.15
C GLN A 252 -24.05 -5.78 -30.33
N ILE A 253 -23.32 -4.70 -30.63
CA ILE A 253 -23.59 -3.78 -31.74
C ILE A 253 -22.80 -4.15 -33.02
N VAL A 254 -21.98 -5.18 -32.99
CA VAL A 254 -21.16 -5.65 -34.12
C VAL A 254 -21.63 -7.02 -34.62
N HIS A 255 -22.94 -7.15 -34.89
CA HIS A 255 -23.48 -8.26 -35.66
C HIS A 255 -24.58 -7.78 -36.60
#